data_3d27af95dae1ca765951c5e2df14fb71
#
_entry.id   3d27af95dae1ca765951c5e2df14fb71
#
_cell.length_a   1.000
_cell.length_b   1.000
_cell.length_c   1.000
_cell.angle_alpha   90.00
_cell.angle_beta   90.00
_cell.angle_gamma   90.00
#
_symmetry.space_group_name_H-M   'P 1'
#
loop_
_entity.id
_entity.type
_entity.pdbx_description
1 polymer ?
#
loop_
_entity_poly.entity_id
_entity_poly.type
_entity_poly.pdbx_seq_one_letter_code
_entity_poly.pdbx_strand_id
1 'polypeptide(L)'
;MNAYNLQKIGITERGDAGIDLSWSSKMNSVAFAIIITKSVNDKFIKELLKHKGKVILHATVTGYGGTVLEPNVHDYKWSHAQVLKLIEAGFEPAHIVLRVDPVIATTKGNAVVDNVLGLFEDTGVNYPRLKSQASKAKFTRFR
;
A
#
# COMPACT_ATOMS: atom_id res chain seq x y z
N MET A 1 0.03 11.27 29.47
CA MET A 1 -0.55 10.31 28.51
C MET A 1 -0.80 9.00 29.21
N ASN A 2 -2.00 8.46 29.09
CA ASN A 2 -2.35 7.18 29.70
C ASN A 2 -1.66 6.04 28.92
N ALA A 3 -1.06 5.07 29.64
CA ALA A 3 -0.40 3.92 29.04
C ALA A 3 -1.32 3.11 28.09
N TYR A 4 -2.62 3.10 28.35
CA TYR A 4 -3.58 2.43 27.49
C TYR A 4 -3.69 3.06 26.10
N ASN A 5 -3.49 4.37 25.97
CA ASN A 5 -3.54 5.05 24.68
C ASN A 5 -2.35 4.72 23.80
N LEU A 6 -1.21 4.37 24.42
CA LEU A 6 -0.01 3.98 23.68
C LEU A 6 -0.13 2.62 23.00
N GLN A 7 -1.13 1.84 23.35
CA GLN A 7 -1.35 0.51 22.78
C GLN A 7 -2.42 0.48 21.69
N LYS A 8 -3.11 1.60 21.48
CA LYS A 8 -4.13 1.65 20.43
C LYS A 8 -3.51 1.77 19.06
N ILE A 9 -3.96 0.90 18.18
CA ILE A 9 -3.55 0.88 16.78
C ILE A 9 -4.77 1.26 15.94
N GLY A 10 -4.60 2.29 15.12
CA GLY A 10 -5.62 2.68 14.15
C GLY A 10 -5.47 1.88 12.86
N ILE A 11 -6.59 1.62 12.20
CA ILE A 11 -6.59 1.03 10.87
C ILE A 11 -7.72 1.64 10.04
N THR A 12 -7.42 1.97 8.80
CA THR A 12 -8.43 2.48 7.86
C THR A 12 -9.10 1.30 7.16
N GLU A 13 -10.30 0.97 7.58
CA GLU A 13 -11.04 -0.18 7.04
C GLU A 13 -12.18 0.22 6.11
N ARG A 14 -12.68 1.44 6.24
CA ARG A 14 -13.81 1.92 5.45
C ARG A 14 -13.33 2.94 4.43
N GLY A 15 -13.65 2.68 3.18
CA GLY A 15 -13.26 3.55 2.10
C GLY A 15 -11.76 3.51 1.84
N ASP A 16 -11.31 4.40 1.00
CA ASP A 16 -9.90 4.52 0.63
C ASP A 16 -9.29 5.74 1.32
N ALA A 17 -8.22 5.51 2.08
CA ALA A 17 -7.57 6.55 2.85
C ALA A 17 -6.93 7.65 1.99
N GLY A 18 -6.66 7.38 0.73
CA GLY A 18 -6.17 8.39 -0.21
C GLY A 18 -7.27 9.30 -0.75
N ILE A 19 -8.51 8.83 -0.66
CA ILE A 19 -9.69 9.60 -1.10
C ILE A 19 -10.29 10.36 0.09
N ASP A 20 -10.49 9.67 1.21
CA ASP A 20 -11.02 10.26 2.44
C ASP A 20 -9.88 10.44 3.44
N LEU A 21 -9.48 11.67 3.66
CA LEU A 21 -8.36 12.03 4.54
C LEU A 21 -8.78 12.26 6.00
N SER A 22 -10.00 11.94 6.37
CA SER A 22 -10.50 12.15 7.74
C SER A 22 -9.77 11.37 8.81
N TRP A 23 -9.09 10.29 8.43
CA TRP A 23 -8.25 9.50 9.34
C TRP A 23 -7.17 10.37 10.02
N SER A 24 -6.69 11.40 9.33
CA SER A 24 -5.62 12.25 9.83
C SER A 24 -5.98 12.94 11.15
N SER A 25 -7.22 13.37 11.29
CA SER A 25 -7.68 14.01 12.53
C SER A 25 -7.76 13.06 13.72
N LYS A 26 -7.73 11.76 13.47
CA LYS A 26 -7.82 10.73 14.50
C LYS A 26 -6.45 10.23 14.97
N MET A 27 -5.38 10.69 14.36
CA MET A 27 -4.03 10.21 14.66
C MET A 27 -3.57 10.50 16.08
N ASN A 28 -4.11 11.52 16.73
CA ASN A 28 -3.78 11.84 18.11
C ASN A 28 -4.31 10.81 19.13
N SER A 29 -5.28 10.00 18.74
CA SER A 29 -5.91 9.02 19.61
C SER A 29 -5.26 7.64 19.57
N VAL A 30 -4.25 7.45 18.74
CA VAL A 30 -3.59 6.15 18.53
C VAL A 30 -2.08 6.27 18.69
N ALA A 31 -1.43 5.16 19.02
CA ALA A 31 0.04 5.09 19.07
C ALA A 31 0.61 5.09 17.66
N PHE A 32 0.02 4.30 16.77
CA PHE A 32 0.31 4.34 15.34
C PHE A 32 -0.92 3.83 14.56
N ALA A 33 -0.86 3.98 13.25
CA ALA A 33 -1.96 3.54 12.39
C ALA A 33 -1.47 2.81 11.16
N ILE A 34 -2.27 1.87 10.69
CA ILE A 34 -2.11 1.23 9.40
C ILE A 34 -3.06 1.95 8.43
N ILE A 35 -2.49 2.59 7.45
CA ILE A 35 -3.24 3.39 6.47
C ILE A 35 -3.24 2.63 5.14
N ILE A 36 -4.41 2.35 4.61
CA ILE A 36 -4.59 1.49 3.43
C ILE A 36 -5.18 2.32 2.30
N THR A 37 -4.52 2.32 1.15
CA THR A 37 -5.02 3.04 -0.02
C THR A 37 -4.62 2.39 -1.33
N LYS A 38 -5.47 2.54 -2.33
CA LYS A 38 -5.17 2.32 -3.76
C LYS A 38 -4.73 3.60 -4.46
N SER A 39 -4.78 4.74 -3.78
CA SER A 39 -4.51 6.05 -4.38
C SER A 39 -3.51 6.85 -3.54
N VAL A 40 -2.23 6.63 -3.81
CA VAL A 40 -1.16 7.42 -3.21
C VAL A 40 -1.03 8.74 -3.99
N ASN A 41 -2.08 9.56 -3.96
CA ASN A 41 -2.12 10.84 -4.66
C ASN A 41 -1.38 11.94 -3.88
N ASP A 42 -1.18 13.08 -4.51
CA ASP A 42 -0.39 14.17 -3.94
C ASP A 42 -0.97 14.72 -2.63
N LYS A 43 -2.29 14.82 -2.54
CA LYS A 43 -2.98 15.27 -1.31
C LYS A 43 -2.74 14.27 -0.17
N PHE A 44 -2.83 12.99 -0.49
CA PHE A 44 -2.57 11.92 0.46
C PHE A 44 -1.13 11.96 0.96
N ILE A 45 -0.18 12.09 0.04
CA ILE A 45 1.26 12.18 0.39
C ILE A 45 1.49 13.33 1.36
N LYS A 46 0.95 14.48 1.08
CA LYS A 46 1.09 15.67 1.94
C LYS A 46 0.54 15.41 3.34
N GLU A 47 -0.61 14.79 3.44
CA GLU A 47 -1.24 14.47 4.71
C GLU A 47 -0.49 13.38 5.47
N LEU A 48 -0.05 12.34 4.76
CA LEU A 48 0.69 11.23 5.36
C LEU A 48 2.01 11.68 5.97
N LEU A 49 2.72 12.59 5.32
CA LEU A 49 4.02 13.09 5.80
C LEU A 49 3.92 13.80 7.14
N LYS A 50 2.77 14.33 7.49
CA LYS A 50 2.56 14.93 8.81
C LYS A 50 2.64 13.91 9.94
N HIS A 51 2.46 12.63 9.63
CA HIS A 51 2.39 11.54 10.59
C HIS A 51 3.41 10.43 10.31
N LYS A 52 4.45 10.71 9.57
CA LYS A 52 5.37 9.68 9.04
C LYS A 52 5.99 8.77 10.10
N GLY A 53 6.15 9.23 11.32
CA GLY A 53 6.68 8.42 12.42
C GLY A 53 5.64 7.53 13.10
N LYS A 54 4.37 7.63 12.72
CA LYS A 54 3.26 6.92 13.36
C LYS A 54 2.44 6.09 12.37
N VAL A 55 2.88 5.95 11.15
CA VAL A 55 2.09 5.32 10.09
C VAL A 55 2.87 4.21 9.41
N ILE A 56 2.18 3.09 9.22
CA ILE A 56 2.59 2.06 8.27
C ILE A 56 1.60 2.15 7.10
N LEU A 57 2.13 2.40 5.93
CA LEU A 57 1.32 2.50 4.72
C LEU A 57 1.17 1.14 4.06
N HIS A 58 -0.06 0.72 3.84
CA HIS A 58 -0.38 -0.39 2.96
C HIS A 58 -0.81 0.18 1.61
N ALA A 59 0.11 0.21 0.67
CA ALA A 59 -0.19 0.64 -0.68
C ALA A 59 -0.72 -0.56 -1.47
N THR A 60 -2.01 -0.55 -1.77
CA THR A 60 -2.62 -1.59 -2.59
C THR A 60 -2.46 -1.21 -4.05
N VAL A 61 -1.75 -2.05 -4.78
CA VAL A 61 -1.52 -1.88 -6.22
C VAL A 61 -2.20 -3.02 -6.94
N THR A 62 -3.21 -2.68 -7.73
CA THR A 62 -3.83 -3.66 -8.61
C THR A 62 -3.05 -3.66 -9.91
N GLY A 63 -2.79 -4.73 -10.52
CA GLY A 63 -2.21 -4.73 -11.86
C GLY A 63 -3.22 -4.38 -12.95
N TYR A 64 -4.45 -4.08 -12.58
CA TYR A 64 -5.59 -3.90 -13.48
C TYR A 64 -6.13 -2.46 -13.52
N GLY A 65 -5.47 -1.53 -12.84
CA GLY A 65 -5.87 -0.12 -12.87
C GLY A 65 -5.86 0.43 -14.29
N GLY A 66 -6.89 1.16 -14.65
CA GLY A 66 -7.06 1.69 -15.99
C GLY A 66 -7.55 0.67 -17.01
N THR A 67 -7.80 -0.58 -16.61
CA THR A 67 -8.34 -1.63 -17.48
C THR A 67 -9.84 -1.77 -17.29
N VAL A 68 -10.45 -2.64 -18.10
CA VAL A 68 -11.90 -2.95 -17.98
C VAL A 68 -12.28 -3.46 -16.59
N LEU A 69 -11.36 -4.14 -15.91
CA LEU A 69 -11.62 -4.69 -14.57
C LEU A 69 -11.67 -3.60 -13.48
N GLU A 70 -10.80 -2.60 -13.59
CA GLU A 70 -10.74 -1.50 -12.65
C GLU A 70 -10.51 -0.16 -13.35
N PRO A 71 -11.52 0.32 -14.07
CA PRO A 71 -11.34 1.51 -14.93
C PRO A 71 -11.09 2.81 -14.15
N ASN A 72 -11.52 2.87 -12.90
CA ASN A 72 -11.42 4.07 -12.08
C ASN A 72 -10.22 4.05 -11.12
N VAL A 73 -9.38 3.01 -11.20
CA VAL A 73 -8.17 2.89 -10.40
C VAL A 73 -6.98 3.26 -11.28
N HIS A 74 -6.00 3.96 -10.73
CA HIS A 74 -4.78 4.29 -11.45
C HIS A 74 -4.01 3.03 -11.82
N ASP A 75 -3.28 3.07 -12.95
CA ASP A 75 -2.43 1.97 -13.32
C ASP A 75 -1.26 1.80 -12.34
N TYR A 76 -0.65 0.62 -12.34
CA TYR A 76 0.40 0.32 -11.38
C TYR A 76 1.69 1.13 -11.57
N LYS A 77 1.93 1.65 -12.77
CA LYS A 77 3.09 2.50 -13.04
C LYS A 77 2.93 3.86 -12.38
N TRP A 78 1.72 4.41 -12.40
CA TRP A 78 1.41 5.63 -11.67
C TRP A 78 1.60 5.42 -10.16
N SER A 79 1.08 4.32 -9.64
CA SER A 79 1.22 3.99 -8.21
C SER A 79 2.68 3.86 -7.80
N HIS A 80 3.51 3.24 -8.63
CA HIS A 80 4.94 3.14 -8.40
C HIS A 80 5.60 4.53 -8.36
N ALA A 81 5.30 5.38 -9.33
CA ALA A 81 5.85 6.74 -9.38
C ALA A 81 5.47 7.53 -8.13
N GLN A 82 4.24 7.40 -7.66
CA GLN A 82 3.77 8.08 -6.46
C GLN A 82 4.42 7.54 -5.18
N VAL A 83 4.65 6.24 -5.08
CA VAL A 83 5.39 5.66 -3.95
C VAL A 83 6.83 6.16 -3.94
N LEU A 84 7.50 6.24 -5.09
CA LEU A 84 8.84 6.82 -5.17
C LEU A 84 8.84 8.29 -4.73
N LYS A 85 7.83 9.04 -5.14
CA LYS A 85 7.67 10.43 -4.72
C LYS A 85 7.53 10.57 -3.20
N LEU A 86 6.75 9.67 -2.59
CA LEU A 86 6.59 9.62 -1.14
C LEU A 86 7.92 9.33 -0.43
N ILE A 87 8.69 8.37 -0.94
CA ILE A 87 10.01 8.01 -0.40
C ILE A 87 10.98 9.18 -0.53
N GLU A 88 11.03 9.83 -1.68
CA GLU A 88 11.87 11.01 -1.91
C GLU A 88 11.52 12.17 -0.97
N ALA A 89 10.24 12.27 -0.60
CA ALA A 89 9.78 13.30 0.34
C ALA A 89 10.12 12.98 1.80
N GLY A 90 10.76 11.85 2.08
CA GLY A 90 11.26 11.51 3.40
C GLY A 90 10.49 10.42 4.14
N PHE A 91 9.55 9.75 3.50
CA PHE A 91 8.85 8.61 4.13
C PHE A 91 9.74 7.37 4.06
N GLU A 92 9.87 6.66 5.19
CA GLU A 92 10.71 5.47 5.29
C GLU A 92 10.15 4.32 4.44
N PRO A 93 10.88 3.82 3.43
CA PRO A 93 10.36 2.75 2.59
C PRO A 93 10.07 1.46 3.36
N ALA A 94 10.78 1.18 4.45
CA ALA A 94 10.49 0.03 5.31
C ALA A 94 9.12 0.11 6.00
N HIS A 95 8.52 1.29 6.07
CA HIS A 95 7.17 1.49 6.60
C HIS A 95 6.08 1.42 5.54
N ILE A 96 6.43 1.03 4.33
CA ILE A 96 5.49 0.82 3.24
C ILE A 96 5.39 -0.67 2.98
N VAL A 97 4.16 -1.19 2.99
CA VAL A 97 3.85 -2.56 2.62
C VAL A 97 3.08 -2.54 1.32
N LEU A 98 3.66 -3.15 0.30
CA LEU A 98 2.98 -3.31 -0.99
C LEU A 98 1.99 -4.47 -0.91
N ARG A 99 0.77 -4.21 -1.30
CA ARG A 99 -0.28 -5.23 -1.42
C ARG A 99 -0.69 -5.33 -2.88
N VAL A 100 -0.49 -6.49 -3.47
CA VAL A 100 -0.94 -6.75 -4.84
C VAL A 100 -2.28 -7.47 -4.77
N ASP A 101 -3.34 -6.79 -5.16
CA ASP A 101 -4.70 -7.29 -5.01
C ASP A 101 -5.61 -6.60 -6.06
N PRO A 102 -6.40 -7.33 -6.85
CA PRO A 102 -6.60 -8.79 -6.79
C PRO A 102 -5.49 -9.60 -7.45
N VAL A 103 -5.40 -10.85 -7.06
CA VAL A 103 -4.58 -11.86 -7.74
C VAL A 103 -5.51 -12.81 -8.47
N ILE A 104 -5.40 -12.86 -9.77
CA ILE A 104 -6.19 -13.76 -10.60
C ILE A 104 -5.33 -14.98 -10.91
N ALA A 105 -5.79 -16.16 -10.50
CA ALA A 105 -5.03 -17.41 -10.58
C ALA A 105 -5.01 -17.98 -12.01
N THR A 106 -4.45 -17.23 -12.95
CA THR A 106 -4.27 -17.62 -14.35
C THR A 106 -2.84 -17.28 -14.76
N THR A 107 -2.41 -17.78 -15.91
CA THR A 107 -1.09 -17.43 -16.48
C THR A 107 -0.98 -15.91 -16.67
N LYS A 108 -2.02 -15.27 -17.20
CA LYS A 108 -2.05 -13.81 -17.37
C LYS A 108 -2.05 -13.10 -16.01
N GLY A 109 -2.81 -13.60 -15.05
CA GLY A 109 -2.87 -13.03 -13.71
C GLY A 109 -1.53 -13.12 -12.99
N ASN A 110 -0.83 -14.22 -13.11
CA ASN A 110 0.52 -14.36 -12.56
C ASN A 110 1.49 -13.40 -13.20
N ALA A 111 1.41 -13.20 -14.52
CA ALA A 111 2.25 -12.24 -15.23
C ALA A 111 1.99 -10.80 -14.75
N VAL A 112 0.73 -10.45 -14.47
CA VAL A 112 0.38 -9.14 -13.92
C VAL A 112 1.03 -8.93 -12.55
N VAL A 113 0.93 -9.92 -11.67
CA VAL A 113 1.58 -9.86 -10.35
C VAL A 113 3.09 -9.70 -10.49
N ASP A 114 3.71 -10.49 -11.35
CA ASP A 114 5.16 -10.42 -11.59
C ASP A 114 5.58 -9.04 -12.10
N ASN A 115 4.80 -8.44 -12.99
CA ASN A 115 5.06 -7.10 -13.49
C ASN A 115 5.00 -6.04 -12.38
N VAL A 116 4.00 -6.12 -11.53
CA VAL A 116 3.87 -5.19 -10.38
C VAL A 116 5.03 -5.37 -9.42
N LEU A 117 5.31 -6.60 -8.99
CA LEU A 117 6.40 -6.89 -8.05
C LEU A 117 7.76 -6.48 -8.62
N GLY A 118 8.00 -6.76 -9.90
CA GLY A 118 9.26 -6.38 -10.55
C GLY A 118 9.51 -4.88 -10.54
N LEU A 119 8.45 -4.09 -10.69
CA LEU A 119 8.56 -2.64 -10.67
C LEU A 119 8.96 -2.10 -9.29
N PHE A 120 8.52 -2.75 -8.22
CA PHE A 120 8.79 -2.33 -6.84
C PHE A 120 10.03 -2.98 -6.22
N GLU A 121 10.71 -3.87 -6.91
CA GLU A 121 11.76 -4.74 -6.36
C GLU A 121 12.88 -3.97 -5.66
N ASP A 122 13.34 -2.86 -6.24
CA ASP A 122 14.48 -2.10 -5.72
C ASP A 122 14.08 -0.86 -4.91
N THR A 123 12.83 -0.73 -4.55
CA THR A 123 12.34 0.48 -3.87
C THR A 123 12.58 0.48 -2.37
N GLY A 124 12.83 -0.68 -1.78
CA GLY A 124 12.97 -0.84 -0.32
C GLY A 124 11.66 -1.05 0.41
N VAL A 125 10.51 -1.06 -0.30
CA VAL A 125 9.22 -1.36 0.31
C VAL A 125 9.12 -2.83 0.67
N ASN A 126 8.33 -3.14 1.70
CA ASN A 126 8.04 -4.52 2.06
C ASN A 126 6.94 -5.08 1.15
N TYR A 127 7.13 -6.29 0.65
CA TYR A 127 6.11 -6.98 -0.14
C TYR A 127 6.25 -8.50 0.04
N PRO A 128 5.19 -9.27 -0.24
CA PRO A 128 5.28 -10.71 -0.18
C PRO A 128 6.31 -11.22 -1.18
N ARG A 129 7.30 -11.96 -0.70
CA ARG A 129 8.29 -12.58 -1.57
C ARG A 129 7.73 -13.87 -2.13
N LEU A 130 7.49 -13.86 -3.42
CA LEU A 130 7.03 -15.03 -4.14
C LEU A 130 8.25 -15.69 -4.77
N LYS A 131 8.68 -16.81 -4.22
CA LYS A 131 9.73 -17.58 -4.84
C LYS A 131 9.21 -18.16 -6.16
N SER A 132 10.00 -18.10 -7.21
CA SER A 132 9.54 -18.34 -8.56
C SER A 132 8.72 -19.63 -8.75
N GLN A 133 9.19 -20.76 -8.27
CA GLN A 133 8.41 -22.01 -8.38
C GLN A 133 7.36 -22.12 -7.27
N ALA A 134 7.71 -21.65 -6.10
CA ALA A 134 6.84 -21.68 -4.95
C ALA A 134 5.74 -20.62 -5.04
N SER A 135 5.99 -19.52 -5.74
CA SER A 135 5.03 -18.46 -5.88
C SER A 135 3.73 -18.96 -6.50
N LYS A 136 3.83 -19.76 -7.53
CA LYS A 136 2.66 -20.26 -8.22
C LYS A 136 1.80 -21.17 -7.35
N ALA A 137 2.44 -21.95 -6.47
CA ALA A 137 1.75 -22.91 -5.63
C ALA A 137 1.38 -22.33 -4.26
N LYS A 138 2.18 -21.42 -3.73
CA LYS A 138 2.07 -20.99 -2.33
C LYS A 138 1.58 -19.56 -2.16
N PHE A 139 1.37 -18.88 -3.23
CA PHE A 139 0.96 -17.48 -3.21
C PHE A 139 -0.31 -17.25 -2.38
N THR A 140 -1.28 -18.13 -2.51
CA THR A 140 -2.56 -18.03 -1.81
C THR A 140 -2.44 -18.11 -0.30
N ARG A 141 -1.29 -18.47 0.22
CA ARG A 141 -1.07 -18.62 1.66
C ARG A 141 -0.63 -17.36 2.35
N PHE A 142 -0.32 -16.33 1.61
CA PHE A 142 -0.04 -15.02 2.19
C PHE A 142 -1.34 -14.39 2.69
N ARG A 143 -1.35 -14.05 3.93
CA ARG A 143 -2.51 -13.48 4.58
C ARG A 143 -2.12 -12.28 5.41
#